data_98cb37c62a2747ce44b5f352435a0953
#
_entry.id   98cb37c62a2747ce44b5f352435a0953
#
_cell.length_a   1.000
_cell.length_b   1.000
_cell.length_c   1.000
_cell.angle_alpha   90.00
_cell.angle_beta   90.00
_cell.angle_gamma   90.00
#
_symmetry.space_group_name_H-M   'P 1'
#
loop_
_entity.id
_entity.type
_entity.pdbx_description
1 polymer ?
#
loop_
_entity_poly.entity_id
_entity_poly.type
_entity_poly.pdbx_seq_one_letter_code
_entity_poly.pdbx_strand_id
1 'polypeptide(L)'
;MLFREAEMPKSYLLTIVLSIGLLAPAVSTAAAVKDPYKYFFNETWGNFKEELANAKQQNKKGILIFFEMDECPFCHYMKENVLNQPEVQAYYRKNFLNFSVDIEGDIEITDMNGKTMKQKDFAFLENRVRATPVIAFFDLEGNRIFRHTGKTAGVEEFMWMGEFVANGKYKETSFTRYKRNKRQEMKK
;
A
#
# COMPACT_ATOMS: atom_id res chain seq x y z
N MET A 1 -15.66 -94.70 18.13
CA MET A 1 -15.11 -93.63 18.93
C MET A 1 -14.87 -92.47 18.00
N LEU A 2 -15.63 -91.43 18.18
CA LEU A 2 -15.73 -90.28 17.29
C LEU A 2 -14.78 -89.19 17.76
N PHE A 3 -13.80 -88.83 16.93
CA PHE A 3 -13.04 -87.65 17.16
C PHE A 3 -13.74 -86.49 16.48
N ARG A 4 -14.12 -85.54 17.30
CA ARG A 4 -14.77 -84.28 16.90
C ARG A 4 -13.68 -83.25 16.64
N GLU A 5 -13.54 -82.91 15.35
CA GLU A 5 -12.68 -81.79 14.95
C GLU A 5 -13.33 -80.48 15.42
N ALA A 6 -12.53 -79.70 16.15
CA ALA A 6 -12.87 -78.38 16.55
C ALA A 6 -12.48 -77.37 15.46
N GLU A 7 -13.45 -76.83 14.78
CA GLU A 7 -13.26 -75.70 13.86
C GLU A 7 -12.86 -74.47 14.60
N MET A 8 -11.70 -73.89 14.23
CA MET A 8 -11.29 -72.57 14.64
C MET A 8 -11.94 -71.50 13.75
N PRO A 9 -12.53 -70.45 14.32
CA PRO A 9 -13.13 -69.39 13.51
C PRO A 9 -12.05 -68.53 12.84
N LYS A 10 -12.16 -68.42 11.53
CA LYS A 10 -11.48 -67.42 10.71
C LYS A 10 -12.03 -66.05 11.08
N SER A 11 -11.16 -65.13 11.05
CA SER A 11 -11.38 -63.67 11.02
C SER A 11 -10.98 -62.93 12.29
N TYR A 12 -9.89 -62.25 12.09
CA TYR A 12 -9.78 -60.80 12.36
C TYR A 12 -8.40 -60.34 11.84
N LEU A 13 -8.27 -60.31 10.50
CA LEU A 13 -7.26 -59.48 9.88
C LEU A 13 -7.68 -58.01 10.05
N LEU A 14 -7.29 -57.44 11.18
CA LEU A 14 -7.46 -56.03 11.45
C LEU A 14 -6.42 -55.28 10.61
N THR A 15 -6.80 -54.82 9.44
CA THR A 15 -6.02 -53.89 8.61
C THR A 15 -5.91 -52.56 9.34
N ILE A 16 -4.82 -52.37 10.06
CA ILE A 16 -4.43 -51.06 10.54
C ILE A 16 -3.94 -50.26 9.32
N VAL A 17 -4.87 -49.47 8.74
CA VAL A 17 -4.50 -48.43 7.77
C VAL A 17 -3.81 -47.31 8.55
N LEU A 18 -2.49 -47.37 8.55
CA LEU A 18 -1.66 -46.30 9.07
C LEU A 18 -1.76 -45.08 8.12
N SER A 19 -2.74 -44.22 8.41
CA SER A 19 -2.86 -42.91 7.73
C SER A 19 -1.71 -42.01 8.14
N ILE A 20 -0.61 -42.10 7.40
CA ILE A 20 0.48 -41.12 7.45
C ILE A 20 -0.07 -39.84 6.84
N GLY A 21 -0.59 -38.95 7.69
CA GLY A 21 -0.95 -37.62 7.31
C GLY A 21 0.31 -36.87 6.84
N LEU A 22 0.43 -36.62 5.55
CA LEU A 22 1.45 -35.77 4.98
C LEU A 22 1.18 -34.33 5.49
N LEU A 23 1.81 -33.95 6.61
CA LEU A 23 1.95 -32.55 6.98
C LEU A 23 2.90 -31.91 5.97
N ALA A 24 2.33 -31.38 4.88
CA ALA A 24 3.09 -30.52 3.99
C ALA A 24 3.44 -29.23 4.77
N PRO A 25 4.73 -28.87 4.91
CA PRO A 25 5.08 -27.59 5.51
C PRO A 25 4.48 -26.47 4.65
N ALA A 26 3.66 -25.61 5.26
CA ALA A 26 3.21 -24.40 4.62
C ALA A 26 4.42 -23.49 4.39
N VAL A 27 4.99 -23.54 3.19
CA VAL A 27 6.04 -22.62 2.77
C VAL A 27 5.40 -21.26 2.65
N SER A 28 5.55 -20.43 3.69
CA SER A 28 5.21 -19.02 3.64
C SER A 28 6.19 -18.35 2.66
N THR A 29 5.78 -18.21 1.40
CA THR A 29 6.53 -17.41 0.43
C THR A 29 6.35 -15.95 0.81
N ALA A 30 7.37 -15.35 1.41
CA ALA A 30 7.44 -13.90 1.55
C ALA A 30 7.28 -13.31 0.13
N ALA A 31 6.29 -12.44 -0.05
CA ALA A 31 6.06 -11.81 -1.34
C ALA A 31 7.30 -10.98 -1.72
N ALA A 32 7.84 -11.22 -2.91
CA ALA A 32 9.02 -10.52 -3.40
C ALA A 32 8.75 -9.03 -3.54
N VAL A 33 9.69 -8.20 -3.10
CA VAL A 33 9.66 -6.75 -3.30
C VAL A 33 9.53 -6.40 -4.80
N LYS A 34 8.77 -5.36 -5.11
CA LYS A 34 8.44 -4.99 -6.49
C LYS A 34 8.76 -3.53 -6.75
N ASP A 35 9.26 -3.23 -7.95
CA ASP A 35 9.58 -1.87 -8.40
C ASP A 35 8.40 -0.90 -8.18
N PRO A 36 8.60 0.18 -7.39
CA PRO A 36 7.55 1.16 -7.11
C PRO A 36 7.03 1.87 -8.35
N TYR A 37 7.87 2.16 -9.32
CA TYR A 37 7.43 2.85 -10.54
C TYR A 37 6.47 2.00 -11.37
N LYS A 38 6.58 0.70 -11.30
CA LYS A 38 5.68 -0.23 -12.00
C LYS A 38 4.46 -0.64 -11.17
N TYR A 39 4.62 -0.79 -9.86
CA TYR A 39 3.61 -1.44 -9.02
C TYR A 39 2.97 -0.53 -7.97
N PHE A 40 3.59 0.60 -7.60
CA PHE A 40 3.00 1.56 -6.68
C PHE A 40 2.43 2.77 -7.43
N PHE A 41 3.24 3.44 -8.25
CA PHE A 41 2.77 4.59 -9.02
C PHE A 41 1.91 4.18 -10.21
N ASN A 42 0.97 5.04 -10.57
CA ASN A 42 0.18 4.94 -11.77
C ASN A 42 0.86 5.75 -12.88
N GLU A 43 0.76 5.26 -14.11
CA GLU A 43 1.17 6.04 -15.28
C GLU A 43 0.23 7.24 -15.46
N THR A 44 0.76 8.37 -15.87
CA THR A 44 0.00 9.59 -16.15
C THR A 44 0.69 10.44 -17.19
N TRP A 45 -0.10 11.17 -17.96
CA TRP A 45 0.37 12.22 -18.85
C TRP A 45 0.45 13.59 -18.15
N GLY A 46 0.32 13.63 -16.82
CA GLY A 46 0.43 14.82 -16.01
C GLY A 46 -0.84 15.66 -15.96
N ASN A 47 -1.99 15.16 -16.37
CA ASN A 47 -3.26 15.87 -16.25
C ASN A 47 -4.02 15.43 -14.99
N PHE A 48 -3.76 16.06 -13.87
CA PHE A 48 -4.38 15.69 -12.59
C PHE A 48 -5.89 15.96 -12.51
N LYS A 49 -6.43 16.86 -13.35
CA LYS A 49 -7.86 17.02 -13.46
C LYS A 49 -8.53 15.78 -14.09
N GLU A 50 -7.92 15.20 -15.10
CA GLU A 50 -8.37 13.92 -15.67
C GLU A 50 -8.17 12.77 -14.71
N GLU A 51 -7.05 12.77 -13.96
CA GLU A 51 -6.79 11.71 -12.98
C GLU A 51 -7.79 11.74 -11.80
N LEU A 52 -8.33 12.90 -11.44
CA LEU A 52 -9.46 12.98 -10.50
C LEU A 52 -10.73 12.31 -11.07
N ALA A 53 -11.03 12.53 -12.35
CA ALA A 53 -12.15 11.85 -13.01
C ALA A 53 -11.93 10.34 -13.07
N ASN A 54 -10.72 9.90 -13.39
CA ASN A 54 -10.31 8.49 -13.39
C ASN A 54 -10.45 7.88 -11.99
N ALA A 55 -10.04 8.59 -10.94
CA ALA A 55 -10.18 8.16 -9.57
C ALA A 55 -11.65 7.97 -9.17
N LYS A 56 -12.55 8.89 -9.59
CA LYS A 56 -14.00 8.76 -9.38
C LYS A 56 -14.56 7.52 -10.08
N GLN A 57 -14.24 7.31 -11.35
CA GLN A 57 -14.71 6.15 -12.12
C GLN A 57 -14.25 4.82 -11.49
N GLN A 58 -13.05 4.79 -10.92
CA GLN A 58 -12.48 3.60 -10.28
C GLN A 58 -12.88 3.45 -8.80
N ASN A 59 -13.80 4.27 -8.28
CA ASN A 59 -14.23 4.28 -6.88
C ASN A 59 -13.07 4.42 -5.88
N LYS A 60 -12.03 5.18 -6.24
CA LYS A 60 -10.92 5.53 -5.34
C LYS A 60 -11.39 6.55 -4.29
N LYS A 61 -10.60 6.67 -3.24
CA LYS A 61 -10.81 7.67 -2.16
C LYS A 61 -10.21 9.04 -2.50
N GLY A 62 -9.36 9.08 -3.53
CA GLY A 62 -8.66 10.28 -3.98
C GLY A 62 -7.37 9.96 -4.71
N ILE A 63 -6.49 10.96 -4.77
CA ILE A 63 -5.16 10.88 -5.39
C ILE A 63 -4.10 11.06 -4.30
N LEU A 64 -3.02 10.27 -4.38
CA LEU A 64 -1.77 10.51 -3.67
C LEU A 64 -0.75 11.08 -4.64
N ILE A 65 -0.06 12.15 -4.24
CA ILE A 65 1.13 12.67 -4.94
C ILE A 65 2.34 12.55 -4.01
N PHE A 66 3.35 11.87 -4.51
CA PHE A 66 4.68 11.75 -3.91
C PHE A 66 5.59 12.75 -4.59
N PHE A 67 5.89 13.86 -3.91
CA PHE A 67 6.84 14.85 -4.37
C PHE A 67 8.25 14.39 -4.05
N GLU A 68 9.08 14.28 -5.07
CA GLU A 68 10.45 13.81 -4.97
C GLU A 68 11.42 14.68 -5.77
N MET A 69 12.69 14.40 -5.69
CA MET A 69 13.76 14.88 -6.57
C MET A 69 14.83 13.79 -6.69
N ASP A 70 15.68 13.87 -7.69
CA ASP A 70 16.68 12.83 -7.97
C ASP A 70 17.66 12.63 -6.80
N GLU A 71 18.26 13.70 -6.29
CA GLU A 71 19.22 13.63 -5.20
C GLU A 71 18.55 13.68 -3.81
N CYS A 72 17.59 12.76 -3.56
CA CYS A 72 16.85 12.72 -2.31
C CYS A 72 17.02 11.37 -1.60
N PRO A 73 17.93 11.26 -0.61
CA PRO A 73 18.16 10.00 0.11
C PRO A 73 16.92 9.44 0.79
N PHE A 74 16.03 10.30 1.30
CA PHE A 74 14.78 9.87 1.92
C PHE A 74 13.73 9.42 0.90
N CYS A 75 13.76 9.95 -0.32
CA CYS A 75 12.92 9.46 -1.41
C CYS A 75 13.37 8.05 -1.84
N HIS A 76 14.67 7.84 -1.99
CA HIS A 76 15.25 6.52 -2.27
C HIS A 76 14.88 5.53 -1.16
N TYR A 77 15.08 5.92 0.12
CA TYR A 77 14.67 5.08 1.24
C TYR A 77 13.19 4.67 1.15
N MET A 78 12.29 5.61 0.88
CA MET A 78 10.86 5.30 0.74
C MET A 78 10.61 4.33 -0.42
N LYS A 79 11.22 4.55 -1.56
CA LYS A 79 11.07 3.66 -2.74
C LYS A 79 11.60 2.25 -2.49
N GLU A 80 12.75 2.14 -1.84
CA GLU A 80 13.46 0.87 -1.66
C GLU A 80 12.99 0.05 -0.45
N ASN A 81 12.36 0.68 0.54
CA ASN A 81 12.03 0.01 1.80
C ASN A 81 10.55 0.06 2.16
N VAL A 82 9.76 0.91 1.51
CA VAL A 82 8.35 1.11 1.84
C VAL A 82 7.45 0.91 0.62
N LEU A 83 7.66 1.68 -0.45
CA LEU A 83 6.78 1.67 -1.62
C LEU A 83 6.95 0.40 -2.48
N ASN A 84 8.04 -0.33 -2.31
CA ASN A 84 8.32 -1.60 -3.00
C ASN A 84 7.66 -2.81 -2.31
N GLN A 85 7.01 -2.62 -1.16
CA GLN A 85 6.37 -3.71 -0.43
C GLN A 85 5.01 -4.06 -1.04
N PRO A 86 4.75 -5.35 -1.33
CA PRO A 86 3.53 -5.78 -1.99
C PRO A 86 2.23 -5.39 -1.28
N GLU A 87 2.22 -5.44 0.05
CA GLU A 87 1.06 -5.04 0.86
C GLU A 87 0.78 -3.55 0.77
N VAL A 88 1.83 -2.71 0.72
CA VAL A 88 1.72 -1.26 0.52
C VAL A 88 1.13 -0.98 -0.86
N GLN A 89 1.69 -1.60 -1.90
CA GLN A 89 1.25 -1.44 -3.27
C GLN A 89 -0.22 -1.85 -3.44
N ALA A 90 -0.60 -3.02 -2.90
CA ALA A 90 -1.96 -3.51 -2.98
C ALA A 90 -2.94 -2.57 -2.26
N TYR A 91 -2.61 -2.13 -1.04
CA TYR A 91 -3.47 -1.25 -0.25
C TYR A 91 -3.65 0.11 -0.90
N TYR A 92 -2.54 0.74 -1.29
CA TYR A 92 -2.57 2.09 -1.85
C TYR A 92 -3.24 2.13 -3.22
N ARG A 93 -2.93 1.20 -4.11
CA ARG A 93 -3.59 1.10 -5.43
C ARG A 93 -5.07 0.73 -5.35
N LYS A 94 -5.49 0.01 -4.32
CA LYS A 94 -6.92 -0.22 -4.05
C LYS A 94 -7.66 1.08 -3.72
N ASN A 95 -7.05 1.93 -2.90
CA ASN A 95 -7.73 3.10 -2.32
C ASN A 95 -7.48 4.41 -3.07
N PHE A 96 -6.33 4.55 -3.75
CA PHE A 96 -5.90 5.79 -4.38
C PHE A 96 -5.35 5.56 -5.79
N LEU A 97 -5.29 6.61 -6.60
CA LEU A 97 -4.34 6.71 -7.69
C LEU A 97 -3.09 7.42 -7.16
N ASN A 98 -1.92 6.81 -7.40
CA ASN A 98 -0.66 7.26 -6.82
C ASN A 98 0.25 7.78 -7.92
N PHE A 99 0.76 9.00 -7.79
CA PHE A 99 1.61 9.64 -8.77
C PHE A 99 2.89 10.18 -8.14
N SER A 100 3.96 10.23 -8.92
CA SER A 100 5.20 10.91 -8.58
C SER A 100 5.28 12.25 -9.30
N VAL A 101 5.79 13.28 -8.63
CA VAL A 101 6.07 14.60 -9.19
C VAL A 101 7.47 15.02 -8.79
N ASP A 102 8.31 15.31 -9.78
CA ASP A 102 9.63 15.86 -9.56
C ASP A 102 9.52 17.37 -9.25
N ILE A 103 10.03 17.76 -8.07
CA ILE A 103 9.98 19.16 -7.63
C ILE A 103 10.97 20.08 -8.37
N GLU A 104 11.87 19.52 -9.17
CA GLU A 104 12.81 20.22 -10.04
C GLU A 104 12.45 20.08 -11.52
N GLY A 105 11.37 19.30 -11.81
CA GLY A 105 10.96 18.94 -13.16
C GLY A 105 10.43 20.10 -13.99
N ASP A 106 10.87 20.15 -15.25
CA ASP A 106 10.44 21.13 -16.25
C ASP A 106 9.28 20.63 -17.14
N ILE A 107 8.83 19.38 -16.94
CA ILE A 107 7.70 18.81 -17.68
C ILE A 107 6.43 19.55 -17.27
N GLU A 108 5.61 19.90 -18.27
CA GLU A 108 4.31 20.51 -18.03
C GLU A 108 3.31 19.50 -17.48
N ILE A 109 2.52 19.95 -16.51
CA ILE A 109 1.39 19.22 -15.95
C ILE A 109 0.17 20.15 -15.89
N THR A 110 -1.02 19.56 -15.83
CA THR A 110 -2.26 20.26 -15.55
C THR A 110 -2.70 19.92 -14.11
N ASP A 111 -2.91 20.95 -13.28
CA ASP A 111 -3.34 20.79 -11.90
C ASP A 111 -4.80 20.30 -11.78
N MET A 112 -5.30 20.14 -10.56
CA MET A 112 -6.67 19.69 -10.28
C MET A 112 -7.74 20.67 -10.76
N ASN A 113 -7.40 21.95 -10.97
CA ASN A 113 -8.30 23.01 -11.45
C ASN A 113 -8.25 23.16 -12.97
N GLY A 114 -7.31 22.50 -13.65
CA GLY A 114 -7.11 22.58 -15.10
C GLY A 114 -6.10 23.65 -15.52
N LYS A 115 -5.30 24.19 -14.60
CA LYS A 115 -4.24 25.14 -14.90
C LYS A 115 -2.95 24.38 -15.27
N THR A 116 -2.38 24.70 -16.42
CA THR A 116 -1.11 24.12 -16.89
C THR A 116 0.08 24.89 -16.32
N MET A 117 1.07 24.16 -15.82
CA MET A 117 2.32 24.69 -15.28
C MET A 117 3.40 23.60 -15.25
N LYS A 118 4.66 23.98 -14.99
CA LYS A 118 5.73 23.00 -14.80
C LYS A 118 5.58 22.25 -13.47
N GLN A 119 6.09 21.03 -13.40
CA GLN A 119 6.10 20.21 -12.18
C GLN A 119 6.69 20.97 -10.98
N LYS A 120 7.83 21.66 -11.18
CA LYS A 120 8.45 22.48 -10.14
C LYS A 120 7.55 23.60 -9.63
N ASP A 121 6.81 24.26 -10.51
CA ASP A 121 5.89 25.34 -10.12
C ASP A 121 4.67 24.78 -9.39
N PHE A 122 4.12 23.66 -9.82
CA PHE A 122 3.08 22.95 -9.11
C PHE A 122 3.52 22.52 -7.70
N ALA A 123 4.74 21.99 -7.58
CA ALA A 123 5.30 21.62 -6.28
C ALA A 123 5.50 22.84 -5.39
N PHE A 124 6.17 23.88 -5.88
CA PHE A 124 6.56 25.01 -5.06
C PHE A 124 5.41 26.00 -4.81
N LEU A 125 4.74 26.47 -5.87
CA LEU A 125 3.74 27.54 -5.77
C LEU A 125 2.40 27.03 -5.22
N GLU A 126 1.89 25.92 -5.78
CA GLU A 126 0.57 25.40 -5.40
C GLU A 126 0.64 24.53 -4.15
N ASN A 127 1.70 23.72 -4.00
CA ASN A 127 1.81 22.77 -2.90
C ASN A 127 2.81 23.16 -1.81
N ARG A 128 3.56 24.25 -1.99
CA ARG A 128 4.56 24.76 -1.02
C ARG A 128 5.57 23.71 -0.60
N VAL A 129 5.98 22.85 -1.52
CA VAL A 129 7.01 21.82 -1.31
C VAL A 129 8.38 22.48 -1.38
N ARG A 130 9.17 22.38 -0.31
CA ARG A 130 10.53 22.95 -0.20
C ARG A 130 11.56 21.93 0.26
N ALA A 131 11.14 20.73 0.54
CA ALA A 131 11.96 19.59 0.95
C ALA A 131 11.24 18.30 0.56
N THR A 132 11.98 17.25 0.29
CA THR A 132 11.48 15.96 -0.17
C THR A 132 11.84 14.82 0.78
N PRO A 133 11.07 13.75 0.79
CA PRO A 133 9.77 13.61 0.11
C PRO A 133 8.66 14.39 0.79
N VAL A 134 7.64 14.79 0.03
CA VAL A 134 6.35 15.19 0.57
C VAL A 134 5.31 14.23 0.02
N ILE A 135 4.45 13.74 0.89
CA ILE A 135 3.34 12.85 0.54
C ILE A 135 2.06 13.65 0.77
N ALA A 136 1.35 13.96 -0.31
CA ALA A 136 0.13 14.73 -0.26
C ALA A 136 -1.06 13.92 -0.78
N PHE A 137 -2.19 14.02 -0.11
CA PHE A 137 -3.44 13.38 -0.52
C PHE A 137 -4.45 14.45 -0.90
N PHE A 138 -5.14 14.21 -2.00
CA PHE A 138 -6.21 15.05 -2.51
C PHE A 138 -7.49 14.24 -2.58
N ASP A 139 -8.60 14.86 -2.16
CA ASP A 139 -9.92 14.27 -2.30
C ASP A 139 -10.38 14.26 -3.78
N LEU A 140 -11.55 13.72 -4.05
CA LEU A 140 -12.09 13.63 -5.42
C LEU A 140 -12.53 14.99 -5.98
N GLU A 141 -12.60 16.02 -5.17
CA GLU A 141 -12.86 17.42 -5.54
C GLU A 141 -11.57 18.19 -5.82
N GLY A 142 -10.38 17.56 -5.60
CA GLY A 142 -9.07 18.16 -5.83
C GLY A 142 -8.54 18.97 -4.64
N ASN A 143 -9.21 18.93 -3.48
CA ASN A 143 -8.72 19.59 -2.28
C ASN A 143 -7.64 18.78 -1.61
N ARG A 144 -6.54 19.41 -1.20
CA ARG A 144 -5.52 18.72 -0.42
C ARG A 144 -5.99 18.49 1.01
N ILE A 145 -6.31 17.24 1.34
CA ILE A 145 -6.89 16.82 2.62
C ILE A 145 -5.86 16.38 3.66
N PHE A 146 -4.66 15.96 3.21
CA PHE A 146 -3.59 15.57 4.11
C PHE A 146 -2.23 15.78 3.46
N ARG A 147 -1.22 16.10 4.29
CA ARG A 147 0.18 16.25 3.87
C ARG A 147 1.11 15.76 4.97
N HIS A 148 2.11 14.99 4.56
CA HIS A 148 3.24 14.55 5.38
C HIS A 148 4.55 14.99 4.73
N THR A 149 5.49 15.51 5.51
CA THR A 149 6.82 15.89 5.03
C THR A 149 7.87 14.96 5.62
N GLY A 150 8.75 14.45 4.79
CA GLY A 150 9.80 13.51 5.15
C GLY A 150 9.38 12.04 4.97
N LYS A 151 10.32 11.15 5.22
CA LYS A 151 10.08 9.71 5.19
C LYS A 151 9.23 9.26 6.38
N THR A 152 8.50 8.15 6.23
CA THR A 152 7.89 7.46 7.35
C THR A 152 8.92 6.61 8.12
N ALA A 153 8.57 6.19 9.33
CA ALA A 153 9.43 5.30 10.13
C ALA A 153 9.51 3.86 9.54
N GLY A 154 8.77 3.58 8.48
CA GLY A 154 8.74 2.30 7.77
C GLY A 154 7.37 2.02 7.18
N VAL A 155 7.19 0.78 6.76
CA VAL A 155 5.97 0.26 6.12
C VAL A 155 4.73 0.50 6.96
N GLU A 156 4.81 0.15 8.23
CA GLU A 156 3.67 0.22 9.15
C GLU A 156 3.13 1.64 9.30
N GLU A 157 4.01 2.64 9.50
CA GLU A 157 3.59 4.04 9.60
C GLU A 157 2.99 4.54 8.28
N PHE A 158 3.52 4.09 7.15
CA PHE A 158 2.97 4.42 5.85
C PHE A 158 1.59 3.78 5.65
N MET A 159 1.40 2.52 6.03
CA MET A 159 0.09 1.87 6.01
C MET A 159 -0.94 2.60 6.89
N TRP A 160 -0.56 3.01 8.10
CA TRP A 160 -1.43 3.82 8.95
C TRP A 160 -1.80 5.17 8.32
N MET A 161 -0.88 5.76 7.55
CA MET A 161 -1.16 7.00 6.81
C MET A 161 -2.25 6.79 5.76
N GLY A 162 -2.15 5.72 4.98
CA GLY A 162 -3.17 5.34 4.02
C GLY A 162 -4.53 5.07 4.68
N GLU A 163 -4.55 4.31 5.78
CA GLU A 163 -5.76 4.04 6.56
C GLU A 163 -6.39 5.32 7.13
N PHE A 164 -5.55 6.21 7.67
CA PHE A 164 -5.97 7.50 8.23
C PHE A 164 -6.72 8.35 7.20
N VAL A 165 -6.23 8.38 5.98
CA VAL A 165 -6.85 9.14 4.89
C VAL A 165 -8.06 8.38 4.32
N ALA A 166 -7.91 7.10 3.97
CA ALA A 166 -8.97 6.32 3.33
C ALA A 166 -10.23 6.20 4.18
N ASN A 167 -10.07 6.16 5.50
CA ASN A 167 -11.19 6.08 6.47
C ASN A 167 -11.66 7.45 6.97
N GLY A 168 -11.19 8.55 6.40
CA GLY A 168 -11.62 9.90 6.75
C GLY A 168 -11.20 10.37 8.14
N LYS A 169 -10.26 9.69 8.80
CA LYS A 169 -9.82 10.00 10.17
C LYS A 169 -9.13 11.36 10.30
N TYR A 170 -8.64 11.91 9.20
CA TYR A 170 -8.09 13.26 9.14
C TYR A 170 -9.11 14.36 9.51
N LYS A 171 -10.42 14.06 9.41
CA LYS A 171 -11.50 14.96 9.83
C LYS A 171 -11.72 14.96 11.36
N GLU A 172 -11.29 13.90 12.04
CA GLU A 172 -11.58 13.66 13.46
C GLU A 172 -10.37 13.95 14.36
N THR A 173 -9.16 13.69 13.88
CA THR A 173 -7.96 13.77 14.72
C THR A 173 -6.70 14.08 13.90
N SER A 174 -5.60 14.40 14.59
CA SER A 174 -4.29 14.54 13.93
C SER A 174 -3.63 13.19 13.68
N PHE A 175 -2.81 13.08 12.62
CA PHE A 175 -2.06 11.86 12.32
C PHE A 175 -1.13 11.43 13.47
N THR A 176 -0.53 12.39 14.18
CA THR A 176 0.30 12.10 15.36
C THR A 176 -0.49 11.38 16.45
N ARG A 177 -1.72 11.82 16.74
CA ARG A 177 -2.60 11.17 17.72
C ARG A 177 -3.05 9.80 17.23
N TYR A 178 -3.42 9.70 15.95
CA TYR A 178 -3.80 8.44 15.31
C TYR A 178 -2.68 7.39 15.43
N LYS A 179 -1.45 7.74 15.07
CA LYS A 179 -0.27 6.85 15.22
C LYS A 179 -0.05 6.39 16.65
N ARG A 180 -0.18 7.30 17.62
CA ARG A 180 -0.03 6.95 19.03
C ARG A 180 -1.04 5.91 19.47
N ASN A 181 -2.30 6.07 19.07
CA ASN A 181 -3.35 5.12 19.40
C ASN A 181 -3.08 3.74 18.76
N LYS A 182 -2.72 3.71 17.48
CA LYS A 182 -2.33 2.47 16.78
C LYS A 182 -1.20 1.71 17.53
N ARG A 183 -0.16 2.43 17.95
CA ARG A 183 0.94 1.83 18.72
C ARG A 183 0.50 1.29 20.08
N GLN A 184 -0.51 1.87 20.70
CA GLN A 184 -1.07 1.38 21.97
C GLN A 184 -1.92 0.11 21.76
N GLU A 185 -2.69 0.06 20.68
CA GLU A 185 -3.48 -1.12 20.32
C GLU A 185 -2.62 -2.36 20.06
N MET A 186 -1.46 -2.19 19.43
CA MET A 186 -0.51 -3.28 19.15
C MET A 186 0.23 -3.83 20.38
N LYS A 187 0.20 -3.11 21.50
CA LYS A 187 0.84 -3.54 22.74
C LYS A 187 -0.09 -4.32 23.68
N LYS A 188 -1.35 -4.44 23.32
CA LYS A 188 -2.38 -5.22 24.04
C LYS A 188 -2.50 -6.62 23.50
#